data_8cf130a014994b9337796182e0b7a5c9
#
_entry.id   8cf130a014994b9337796182e0b7a5c9
#
_cell.length_a   1.000
_cell.length_b   1.000
_cell.length_c   1.000
_cell.angle_alpha   90.00
_cell.angle_beta   90.00
_cell.angle_gamma   90.00
#
_symmetry.space_group_name_H-M   'P 1'
#
loop_
_entity.id
_entity.type
_entity.pdbx_description
1 polymer ?
#
loop_
_entity_poly.entity_id
_entity_poly.type
_entity_poly.pdbx_seq_one_letter_code
_entity_poly.pdbx_strand_id
1 'polypeptide(L)'
;MTKATTDTKALSRRSFLKGGAAAGALAAGSLAAPAVIAGGHSKAVTIKMQSSWPASDVFQEMAQQYADRVEQMSGGRLKVDLLPSGAVVGAFSVLDAVNDGVLDAGHDVPVYWYGKNKAASLFGTGPVFGGNANTMMGWFYKGGGAELYEELTQKIMGLNIVGFMGFPMPPQPFGWFKGEVNTPADLNGFKYRTVGLAADLLQNMGMAVAQLPGGEIVPAMERGVIDAFEFNNPTSDRRFGAADVAKNYYLSSYHQASESFEIIFNKDFFEDLDPDLQAILKYGVEAASTANTMLALDQYSRDLSELQANEGVTVHRTSKEILAGQLKAWDVIVAELEKDPFMKKTLDSQRAWVERVGFFEIMGGTDLVTAYNHYFPGKLKL
;
A
#
# COMPACT_ATOMS: atom_id res chain seq x y z
N MET A 1 70.14 36.06 13.46
CA MET A 1 68.87 35.53 14.02
C MET A 1 68.31 34.59 12.99
N THR A 2 68.52 33.31 13.21
CA THR A 2 68.28 32.22 12.23
C THR A 2 66.89 31.62 12.45
N LYS A 3 66.06 31.61 11.44
CA LYS A 3 64.77 30.91 11.47
C LYS A 3 64.98 29.44 11.14
N ALA A 4 64.58 28.56 12.04
CA ALA A 4 64.51 27.13 11.79
C ALA A 4 63.13 26.79 11.15
N THR A 5 63.17 26.19 10.01
CA THR A 5 62.00 25.60 9.32
C THR A 5 61.95 24.13 9.67
N THR A 6 60.87 23.71 10.32
CA THR A 6 60.57 22.29 10.60
C THR A 6 59.74 21.72 9.42
N ASP A 7 60.35 20.80 8.72
CA ASP A 7 59.78 20.04 7.61
C ASP A 7 59.11 18.79 8.17
N THR A 8 57.77 18.73 8.19
CA THR A 8 57.01 17.55 8.57
C THR A 8 56.67 16.74 7.31
N LYS A 9 57.49 15.71 7.03
CA LYS A 9 57.20 14.72 6.00
C LYS A 9 56.03 13.83 6.39
N ALA A 10 54.91 13.91 5.68
CA ALA A 10 53.79 13.01 5.79
C ALA A 10 54.19 11.60 5.29
N LEU A 11 54.09 10.61 6.17
CA LEU A 11 54.34 9.20 5.85
C LEU A 11 53.19 8.65 5.03
N SER A 12 53.49 8.24 3.79
CA SER A 12 52.58 7.60 2.86
C SER A 12 52.21 6.18 3.31
N ARG A 13 50.95 5.84 3.21
CA ARG A 13 50.38 4.50 3.52
C ARG A 13 51.04 3.32 2.77
N ARG A 14 51.85 3.59 1.74
CA ARG A 14 52.60 2.60 1.00
C ARG A 14 53.91 2.15 1.64
N SER A 15 54.48 2.89 2.61
CA SER A 15 55.72 2.53 3.26
C SER A 15 55.50 1.57 4.45
N PHE A 16 54.26 1.42 4.94
CA PHE A 16 53.94 0.52 6.05
C PHE A 16 53.85 -0.94 5.64
N LEU A 17 53.68 -1.24 4.35
CA LEU A 17 53.52 -2.60 3.83
C LEU A 17 54.83 -3.26 3.34
N LYS A 18 55.97 -2.59 3.43
CA LYS A 18 57.28 -3.12 2.95
C LYS A 18 58.25 -3.48 4.06
N GLY A 19 57.88 -3.30 5.36
CA GLY A 19 58.77 -3.53 6.49
C GLY A 19 58.56 -4.82 7.29
N GLY A 20 57.64 -5.69 6.88
CA GLY A 20 57.18 -6.85 7.66
C GLY A 20 57.66 -8.25 7.21
N ALA A 21 58.73 -8.34 6.41
CA ALA A 21 59.17 -9.62 5.90
C ALA A 21 60.61 -9.93 6.26
N ALA A 22 60.94 -10.09 7.56
CA ALA A 22 62.10 -10.86 8.03
C ALA A 22 62.17 -10.83 9.58
N ALA A 23 61.49 -11.75 10.25
CA ALA A 23 61.90 -12.37 11.53
C ALA A 23 60.71 -13.19 12.09
N GLY A 24 60.85 -14.51 12.20
CA GLY A 24 59.97 -15.31 13.01
C GLY A 24 59.49 -16.61 12.41
N ALA A 25 60.36 -17.45 11.91
CA ALA A 25 60.09 -18.89 11.88
C ALA A 25 60.16 -19.41 13.32
N LEU A 26 59.14 -20.18 13.73
CA LEU A 26 58.93 -21.01 14.92
C LEU A 26 57.83 -20.49 15.85
N ALA A 27 56.60 -20.78 15.47
CA ALA A 27 55.50 -21.27 16.33
C ALA A 27 54.37 -21.76 15.41
N ALA A 28 54.40 -23.05 15.08
CA ALA A 28 53.25 -23.69 14.46
C ALA A 28 52.15 -23.87 15.50
N GLY A 29 51.46 -22.78 15.79
CA GLY A 29 50.16 -22.79 16.41
C GLY A 29 49.15 -22.72 15.24
N SER A 30 48.43 -23.77 15.02
CA SER A 30 47.30 -23.81 14.11
C SER A 30 46.26 -22.74 14.48
N LEU A 31 46.40 -21.55 13.92
CA LEU A 31 45.27 -20.63 13.80
C LEU A 31 44.31 -21.32 12.85
N ALA A 32 43.39 -22.13 13.43
CA ALA A 32 42.21 -22.56 12.70
C ALA A 32 41.57 -21.27 12.15
N ALA A 33 41.69 -21.03 10.85
CA ALA A 33 40.84 -20.09 10.19
C ALA A 33 39.40 -20.42 10.64
N PRO A 34 38.59 -19.39 11.04
CA PRO A 34 37.22 -19.70 11.34
C PRO A 34 36.67 -20.46 10.14
N ALA A 35 36.27 -21.74 10.38
CA ALA A 35 35.57 -22.51 9.37
C ALA A 35 34.38 -21.62 9.00
N VAL A 36 34.40 -21.11 7.77
CA VAL A 36 33.17 -20.65 7.15
C VAL A 36 32.32 -21.89 7.12
N ILE A 37 31.43 -22.02 8.10
CA ILE A 37 30.35 -22.98 8.05
C ILE A 37 29.59 -22.55 6.79
N ALA A 38 29.92 -23.21 5.67
CA ALA A 38 29.02 -23.20 4.52
C ALA A 38 27.75 -23.86 5.09
N GLY A 39 26.82 -22.96 5.50
CA GLY A 39 25.53 -23.36 6.00
C GLY A 39 25.00 -24.36 4.97
N GLY A 40 24.71 -25.57 5.41
CA GLY A 40 24.07 -26.55 4.55
C GLY A 40 22.89 -25.83 3.88
N HIS A 41 22.78 -25.95 2.56
CA HIS A 41 21.69 -25.37 1.81
C HIS A 41 20.42 -26.01 2.35
N SER A 42 19.76 -25.34 3.32
CA SER A 42 18.41 -25.75 3.71
C SER A 42 17.60 -25.70 2.41
N LYS A 43 16.82 -26.74 2.16
CA LYS A 43 15.95 -26.83 0.98
C LYS A 43 15.15 -25.52 0.91
N ALA A 44 15.16 -24.89 -0.27
CA ALA A 44 14.40 -23.65 -0.47
C ALA A 44 12.92 -23.89 -0.12
N VAL A 45 12.35 -22.99 0.66
CA VAL A 45 10.92 -22.98 0.98
C VAL A 45 10.20 -22.24 -0.14
N THR A 46 9.23 -22.91 -0.77
CA THR A 46 8.36 -22.28 -1.77
C THR A 46 7.08 -21.85 -1.09
N ILE A 47 6.73 -20.57 -1.24
CA ILE A 47 5.54 -19.93 -0.68
C ILE A 47 4.49 -19.82 -1.79
N LYS A 48 3.39 -20.54 -1.67
CA LYS A 48 2.26 -20.42 -2.59
C LYS A 48 1.43 -19.19 -2.21
N MET A 49 1.58 -18.12 -2.98
CA MET A 49 0.96 -16.84 -2.73
C MET A 49 0.00 -16.46 -3.85
N GLN A 50 -1.19 -15.99 -3.52
CA GLN A 50 -2.10 -15.39 -4.51
C GLN A 50 -2.38 -13.93 -4.17
N SER A 51 -2.39 -13.09 -5.21
CA SER A 51 -2.87 -11.71 -5.07
C SER A 51 -4.37 -11.61 -5.34
N SER A 52 -4.99 -10.54 -4.85
CA SER A 52 -6.39 -10.19 -5.15
C SER A 52 -6.56 -9.44 -6.48
N TRP A 53 -5.52 -9.37 -7.31
CA TRP A 53 -5.45 -8.52 -8.51
C TRP A 53 -5.41 -9.34 -9.80
N PRO A 54 -6.01 -8.82 -10.90
CA PRO A 54 -5.82 -9.39 -12.24
C PRO A 54 -4.33 -9.43 -12.64
N ALA A 55 -3.95 -10.38 -13.49
CA ALA A 55 -2.55 -10.58 -13.91
C ALA A 55 -1.92 -9.34 -14.59
N SER A 56 -2.72 -8.51 -15.25
CA SER A 56 -2.28 -7.29 -15.94
C SER A 56 -2.24 -6.05 -15.05
N ASP A 57 -2.72 -6.14 -13.81
CA ASP A 57 -2.81 -4.99 -12.91
C ASP A 57 -1.44 -4.57 -12.34
N VAL A 58 -1.27 -3.27 -12.09
CA VAL A 58 -0.05 -2.75 -11.45
C VAL A 58 0.16 -3.32 -10.04
N PHE A 59 -0.90 -3.69 -9.35
CA PHE A 59 -0.80 -4.30 -8.02
C PHE A 59 -0.24 -5.73 -8.07
N GLN A 60 -0.48 -6.47 -9.17
CA GLN A 60 0.20 -7.74 -9.41
C GLN A 60 1.71 -7.53 -9.63
N GLU A 61 2.09 -6.47 -10.36
CA GLU A 61 3.49 -6.06 -10.53
C GLU A 61 4.13 -5.69 -9.19
N MET A 62 3.41 -4.97 -8.32
CA MET A 62 3.85 -4.63 -6.96
C MET A 62 4.04 -5.86 -6.08
N ALA A 63 3.14 -6.83 -6.15
CA ALA A 63 3.28 -8.11 -5.47
C ALA A 63 4.50 -8.89 -5.97
N GLN A 64 4.78 -8.86 -7.29
CA GLN A 64 5.98 -9.48 -7.87
C GLN A 64 7.26 -8.81 -7.35
N GLN A 65 7.26 -7.48 -7.23
CA GLN A 65 8.41 -6.77 -6.67
C GLN A 65 8.69 -7.15 -5.19
N TYR A 66 7.66 -7.48 -4.42
CA TYR A 66 7.83 -8.05 -3.09
C TYR A 66 8.46 -9.45 -3.17
N ALA A 67 7.92 -10.33 -4.01
CA ALA A 67 8.40 -11.68 -4.21
C ALA A 67 9.89 -11.71 -4.60
N ASP A 68 10.28 -10.88 -5.56
CA ASP A 68 11.67 -10.76 -6.04
C ASP A 68 12.63 -10.31 -4.93
N ARG A 69 12.21 -9.37 -4.08
CA ARG A 69 13.01 -8.89 -2.94
C ARG A 69 13.18 -9.96 -1.86
N VAL A 70 12.12 -10.69 -1.55
CA VAL A 70 12.16 -11.80 -0.61
C VAL A 70 13.15 -12.88 -1.08
N GLU A 71 13.11 -13.24 -2.36
CA GLU A 71 14.05 -14.20 -2.93
C GLU A 71 15.49 -13.68 -2.86
N GLN A 72 15.73 -12.42 -3.25
CA GLN A 72 17.06 -11.80 -3.19
C GLN A 72 17.61 -11.70 -1.76
N MET A 73 16.81 -11.21 -0.80
CA MET A 73 17.23 -11.04 0.59
C MET A 73 17.48 -12.37 1.29
N SER A 74 16.72 -13.41 0.93
CA SER A 74 16.91 -14.75 1.50
C SER A 74 18.06 -15.53 0.85
N GLY A 75 18.70 -15.00 -0.21
CA GLY A 75 19.69 -15.72 -0.99
C GLY A 75 19.11 -16.97 -1.67
N GLY A 76 17.84 -16.92 -2.06
CA GLY A 76 17.11 -18.01 -2.69
C GLY A 76 16.59 -19.09 -1.74
N ARG A 77 16.68 -18.88 -0.41
CA ARG A 77 16.07 -19.79 0.58
C ARG A 77 14.54 -19.68 0.63
N LEU A 78 13.99 -18.54 0.26
CA LEU A 78 12.55 -18.32 0.05
C LEU A 78 12.30 -18.10 -1.44
N LYS A 79 11.27 -18.74 -1.97
CA LYS A 79 10.75 -18.53 -3.32
C LYS A 79 9.26 -18.30 -3.23
N VAL A 80 8.76 -17.27 -3.87
CA VAL A 80 7.33 -16.98 -3.92
C VAL A 80 6.78 -17.40 -5.27
N ASP A 81 5.88 -18.39 -5.24
CA ASP A 81 5.05 -18.75 -6.40
C ASP A 81 3.80 -17.86 -6.39
N LEU A 82 3.91 -16.72 -7.09
CA LEU A 82 2.90 -15.68 -7.10
C LEU A 82 1.85 -15.93 -8.18
N LEU A 83 0.62 -16.09 -7.76
CA LEU A 83 -0.55 -16.34 -8.60
C LEU A 83 -1.47 -15.09 -8.66
N PRO A 84 -2.06 -14.77 -9.82
CA PRO A 84 -3.06 -13.70 -9.92
C PRO A 84 -4.41 -14.13 -9.38
N SER A 85 -5.31 -13.16 -9.15
CA SER A 85 -6.70 -13.40 -8.76
C SER A 85 -7.39 -14.38 -9.70
N GLY A 86 -8.14 -15.32 -9.13
CA GLY A 86 -8.88 -16.36 -9.86
C GLY A 86 -8.06 -17.61 -10.19
N ALA A 87 -6.76 -17.65 -9.91
CA ALA A 87 -5.94 -18.84 -10.16
C ALA A 87 -6.26 -19.97 -9.18
N VAL A 88 -6.54 -19.67 -7.93
CA VAL A 88 -6.98 -20.62 -6.89
C VAL A 88 -8.36 -20.22 -6.39
N VAL A 89 -8.54 -18.96 -5.98
CA VAL A 89 -9.80 -18.40 -5.45
C VAL A 89 -10.08 -17.03 -6.05
N GLY A 90 -11.32 -16.56 -5.97
CA GLY A 90 -11.70 -15.19 -6.34
C GLY A 90 -11.06 -14.15 -5.40
N ALA A 91 -11.00 -12.88 -5.84
CA ALA A 91 -10.33 -11.79 -5.13
C ALA A 91 -10.78 -11.64 -3.66
N PHE A 92 -12.09 -11.70 -3.39
CA PHE A 92 -12.65 -11.53 -2.04
C PHE A 92 -12.51 -12.79 -1.14
N SER A 93 -11.92 -13.86 -1.65
CA SER A 93 -11.73 -15.13 -0.94
C SER A 93 -10.26 -15.45 -0.63
N VAL A 94 -9.34 -14.53 -0.93
CA VAL A 94 -7.89 -14.74 -0.67
C VAL A 94 -7.64 -14.88 0.83
N LEU A 95 -8.26 -14.04 1.66
CA LEU A 95 -8.17 -14.16 3.12
C LEU A 95 -8.57 -15.55 3.62
N ASP A 96 -9.70 -16.09 3.15
CA ASP A 96 -10.19 -17.40 3.57
C ASP A 96 -9.21 -18.51 3.17
N ALA A 97 -8.70 -18.45 1.93
CA ALA A 97 -7.76 -19.43 1.42
C ALA A 97 -6.43 -19.44 2.20
N VAL A 98 -5.97 -18.27 2.66
CA VAL A 98 -4.79 -18.16 3.53
C VAL A 98 -5.11 -18.66 4.93
N ASN A 99 -6.23 -18.25 5.51
CA ASN A 99 -6.69 -18.71 6.83
C ASN A 99 -6.77 -20.25 6.90
N ASP A 100 -7.32 -20.87 5.86
CA ASP A 100 -7.55 -22.31 5.78
C ASP A 100 -6.31 -23.12 5.33
N GLY A 101 -5.18 -22.45 5.05
CA GLY A 101 -3.93 -23.09 4.61
C GLY A 101 -3.98 -23.65 3.18
N VAL A 102 -4.95 -23.23 2.35
CA VAL A 102 -5.01 -23.53 0.90
C VAL A 102 -3.93 -22.74 0.16
N LEU A 103 -3.64 -21.53 0.65
CA LEU A 103 -2.53 -20.67 0.28
C LEU A 103 -1.65 -20.43 1.50
N ASP A 104 -0.33 -20.35 1.30
CA ASP A 104 0.61 -19.98 2.36
C ASP A 104 0.58 -18.48 2.64
N ALA A 105 0.30 -17.67 1.60
CA ALA A 105 0.28 -16.22 1.68
C ALA A 105 -0.71 -15.58 0.71
N GLY A 106 -1.06 -14.31 0.97
CA GLY A 106 -1.85 -13.47 0.09
C GLY A 106 -1.30 -12.04 0.00
N HIS A 107 -1.43 -11.40 -1.16
CA HIS A 107 -1.33 -9.95 -1.29
C HIS A 107 -2.73 -9.40 -1.47
N ASP A 108 -3.25 -8.74 -0.45
CA ASP A 108 -4.66 -8.38 -0.32
C ASP A 108 -4.83 -6.97 0.25
N VAL A 109 -6.06 -6.58 0.48
CA VAL A 109 -6.42 -5.31 1.11
C VAL A 109 -7.54 -5.53 2.13
N PRO A 110 -7.41 -5.03 3.38
CA PRO A 110 -8.39 -5.29 4.43
C PRO A 110 -9.82 -4.81 4.09
N VAL A 111 -9.95 -3.86 3.18
CA VAL A 111 -11.26 -3.36 2.74
C VAL A 111 -12.11 -4.45 2.05
N TYR A 112 -11.49 -5.47 1.48
CA TYR A 112 -12.19 -6.62 0.87
C TYR A 112 -12.84 -7.54 1.92
N TRP A 113 -12.46 -7.40 3.19
CA TRP A 113 -13.04 -8.17 4.30
C TRP A 113 -14.27 -7.49 4.93
N TYR A 114 -14.71 -6.37 4.38
CA TYR A 114 -15.87 -5.62 4.87
C TYR A 114 -17.10 -6.48 5.14
N GLY A 115 -17.41 -7.43 4.25
CA GLY A 115 -18.53 -8.36 4.42
C GLY A 115 -18.36 -9.34 5.59
N LYS A 116 -17.13 -9.56 6.07
CA LYS A 116 -16.83 -10.39 7.24
C LYS A 116 -16.84 -9.59 8.53
N ASN A 117 -16.15 -8.46 8.52
CA ASN A 117 -16.14 -7.49 9.61
C ASN A 117 -15.83 -6.09 9.07
N LYS A 118 -16.76 -5.15 9.26
CA LYS A 118 -16.61 -3.76 8.81
C LYS A 118 -15.36 -3.08 9.37
N ALA A 119 -14.90 -3.47 10.57
CA ALA A 119 -13.72 -2.89 11.20
C ALA A 119 -12.44 -3.11 10.40
N ALA A 120 -12.38 -4.15 9.56
CA ALA A 120 -11.23 -4.40 8.68
C ALA A 120 -10.94 -3.20 7.76
N SER A 121 -11.98 -2.52 7.27
CA SER A 121 -11.81 -1.33 6.43
C SER A 121 -11.06 -0.18 7.12
N LEU A 122 -11.06 -0.11 8.47
CA LEU A 122 -10.33 0.93 9.20
C LEU A 122 -8.80 0.79 9.09
N PHE A 123 -8.31 -0.37 8.69
CA PHE A 123 -6.87 -0.62 8.53
C PHE A 123 -6.37 -0.39 7.10
N GLY A 124 -7.21 -0.56 6.10
CA GLY A 124 -6.85 -0.34 4.69
C GLY A 124 -7.21 1.05 4.18
N THR A 125 -8.42 1.50 4.48
CA THR A 125 -8.98 2.78 4.02
C THR A 125 -9.53 3.57 5.21
N GLY A 126 -10.81 3.85 5.28
CA GLY A 126 -11.45 4.51 6.43
C GLY A 126 -11.46 6.04 6.35
N PRO A 127 -11.95 6.71 7.41
CA PRO A 127 -12.16 8.16 7.40
C PRO A 127 -10.86 8.99 7.46
N VAL A 128 -9.76 8.41 7.85
CA VAL A 128 -8.39 8.95 7.97
C VAL A 128 -8.22 10.34 8.61
N PHE A 129 -9.29 11.01 9.00
CA PHE A 129 -9.32 12.28 9.76
C PHE A 129 -8.41 13.40 9.21
N GLY A 130 -8.22 13.47 7.89
CA GLY A 130 -7.31 14.41 7.23
C GLY A 130 -5.86 13.94 7.11
N GLY A 131 -5.55 12.71 7.53
CA GLY A 131 -4.28 12.06 7.24
C GLY A 131 -4.16 11.61 5.78
N ASN A 132 -2.97 11.19 5.40
CA ASN A 132 -2.69 10.55 4.12
C ASN A 132 -2.20 9.10 4.34
N ALA A 133 -1.88 8.37 3.27
CA ALA A 133 -1.45 6.98 3.40
C ALA A 133 -0.17 6.82 4.26
N ASN A 134 0.79 7.74 4.18
CA ASN A 134 1.99 7.70 5.03
C ASN A 134 1.66 8.01 6.50
N THR A 135 0.75 8.96 6.76
CA THR A 135 0.23 9.25 8.11
C THR A 135 -0.37 7.98 8.73
N MET A 136 -1.18 7.26 7.96
CA MET A 136 -1.85 6.04 8.42
C MET A 136 -0.89 4.85 8.57
N MET A 137 0.11 4.72 7.70
CA MET A 137 1.20 3.74 7.88
C MET A 137 2.00 4.05 9.17
N GLY A 138 2.26 5.34 9.44
CA GLY A 138 2.86 5.77 10.71
C GLY A 138 2.02 5.38 11.92
N TRP A 139 0.70 5.56 11.85
CA TRP A 139 -0.23 5.09 12.88
C TRP A 139 -0.14 3.57 13.07
N PHE A 140 -0.15 2.81 11.98
CA PHE A 140 -0.08 1.36 12.05
C PHE A 140 1.17 0.88 12.81
N TYR A 141 2.35 1.40 12.46
CA TYR A 141 3.63 0.93 13.05
C TYR A 141 4.07 1.65 14.32
N LYS A 142 3.52 2.83 14.64
CA LYS A 142 3.96 3.66 15.78
C LYS A 142 2.83 4.21 16.63
N GLY A 143 1.59 4.07 16.18
CA GLY A 143 0.38 4.60 16.85
C GLY A 143 -0.52 3.53 17.46
N GLY A 144 -0.09 2.27 17.50
CA GLY A 144 -0.87 1.16 18.06
C GLY A 144 -1.76 0.44 17.06
N GLY A 145 -1.62 0.75 15.76
CA GLY A 145 -2.42 0.13 14.70
C GLY A 145 -2.15 -1.37 14.54
N ALA A 146 -0.88 -1.79 14.66
CA ALA A 146 -0.51 -3.20 14.50
C ALA A 146 -1.12 -4.09 15.59
N GLU A 147 -1.13 -3.62 16.85
CA GLU A 147 -1.74 -4.34 17.96
C GLU A 147 -3.27 -4.41 17.81
N LEU A 148 -3.90 -3.34 17.30
CA LEU A 148 -5.34 -3.34 17.00
C LEU A 148 -5.68 -4.26 15.83
N TYR A 149 -4.82 -4.32 14.81
CA TYR A 149 -4.99 -5.23 13.68
C TYR A 149 -4.90 -6.70 14.14
N GLU A 150 -3.92 -7.03 14.97
CA GLU A 150 -3.81 -8.37 15.57
C GLU A 150 -5.03 -8.69 16.44
N GLU A 151 -5.51 -7.73 17.25
CA GLU A 151 -6.74 -7.90 18.05
C GLU A 151 -7.95 -8.18 17.15
N LEU A 152 -8.10 -7.45 16.05
CA LEU A 152 -9.18 -7.69 15.09
C LEU A 152 -9.08 -9.08 14.47
N THR A 153 -7.93 -9.37 13.87
CA THR A 153 -7.78 -10.58 13.04
C THR A 153 -7.77 -11.85 13.87
N GLN A 154 -6.96 -11.91 14.93
CA GLN A 154 -6.77 -13.13 15.68
C GLN A 154 -7.78 -13.33 16.82
N LYS A 155 -8.20 -12.24 17.52
CA LYS A 155 -9.10 -12.38 18.69
C LYS A 155 -10.57 -12.20 18.34
N ILE A 156 -10.89 -11.18 17.50
CA ILE A 156 -12.28 -10.86 17.17
C ILE A 156 -12.78 -11.73 16.01
N MET A 157 -12.00 -11.83 14.94
CA MET A 157 -12.36 -12.62 13.77
C MET A 157 -11.95 -14.10 13.89
N GLY A 158 -11.04 -14.44 14.82
CA GLY A 158 -10.58 -15.81 15.04
C GLY A 158 -9.77 -16.40 13.87
N LEU A 159 -9.07 -15.56 13.12
CA LEU A 159 -8.31 -15.97 11.94
C LEU A 159 -6.93 -16.53 12.31
N ASN A 160 -6.52 -17.56 11.59
CA ASN A 160 -5.18 -18.15 11.68
C ASN A 160 -4.22 -17.47 10.69
N ILE A 161 -4.04 -16.16 10.84
CA ILE A 161 -3.18 -15.35 9.96
C ILE A 161 -2.21 -14.46 10.74
N VAL A 162 -1.10 -14.11 10.07
CA VAL A 162 -0.21 -12.99 10.42
C VAL A 162 -0.18 -12.05 9.23
N GLY A 163 -0.42 -10.75 9.44
CA GLY A 163 -0.46 -9.76 8.38
C GLY A 163 0.54 -8.62 8.60
N PHE A 164 1.13 -8.15 7.52
CA PHE A 164 2.05 -7.02 7.49
C PHE A 164 1.51 -5.97 6.52
N MET A 165 1.11 -4.83 7.07
CA MET A 165 0.62 -3.70 6.28
C MET A 165 1.75 -3.03 5.52
N GLY A 166 1.48 -2.64 4.29
CA GLY A 166 2.45 -1.98 3.44
C GLY A 166 1.79 -1.30 2.23
N PHE A 167 2.60 -0.96 1.26
CA PHE A 167 2.15 -0.45 -0.04
C PHE A 167 1.17 0.72 0.08
N PRO A 168 1.57 1.83 0.78
CA PRO A 168 0.69 2.98 0.93
C PRO A 168 0.42 3.62 -0.42
N MET A 169 -0.87 3.77 -0.75
CA MET A 169 -1.34 4.33 -2.02
C MET A 169 -1.79 5.78 -1.85
N PRO A 170 -1.58 6.64 -2.87
CA PRO A 170 -2.17 7.96 -2.91
C PRO A 170 -3.70 7.91 -2.73
N PRO A 171 -4.36 9.05 -2.41
CA PRO A 171 -5.81 9.12 -2.38
C PRO A 171 -6.40 8.58 -3.67
N GLN A 172 -7.39 7.70 -3.55
CA GLN A 172 -8.09 7.18 -4.71
C GLN A 172 -8.87 8.29 -5.44
N PRO A 173 -8.95 8.23 -6.76
CA PRO A 173 -9.87 9.05 -7.54
C PRO A 173 -11.31 8.84 -7.05
N PHE A 174 -12.13 9.88 -7.10
CA PHE A 174 -13.57 9.69 -6.94
C PHE A 174 -14.13 8.80 -8.04
N GLY A 175 -13.42 8.71 -9.15
CA GLY A 175 -13.58 7.65 -10.14
C GLY A 175 -14.13 8.11 -11.47
N TRP A 176 -14.73 7.18 -12.17
CA TRP A 176 -15.17 7.28 -13.55
C TRP A 176 -16.68 7.36 -13.65
N PHE A 177 -17.15 8.34 -14.41
CA PHE A 177 -18.58 8.62 -14.58
C PHE A 177 -18.94 8.70 -16.05
N LYS A 178 -20.10 8.16 -16.43
CA LYS A 178 -20.66 8.32 -17.80
C LYS A 178 -21.05 9.75 -18.10
N GLY A 179 -21.48 10.52 -17.09
CA GLY A 179 -21.81 11.95 -17.17
C GLY A 179 -20.98 12.79 -16.22
N GLU A 180 -21.08 14.11 -16.34
CA GLU A 180 -20.46 15.02 -15.39
C GLU A 180 -21.23 15.08 -14.07
N VAL A 181 -20.48 15.21 -12.97
CA VAL A 181 -21.02 15.39 -11.61
C VAL A 181 -20.32 16.57 -10.95
N ASN A 182 -21.08 17.59 -10.58
CA ASN A 182 -20.56 18.86 -10.07
C ASN A 182 -21.03 19.16 -8.63
N THR A 183 -22.18 18.63 -8.24
CA THR A 183 -22.82 18.85 -6.94
C THR A 183 -23.19 17.52 -6.28
N PRO A 184 -23.40 17.49 -4.95
CA PRO A 184 -23.93 16.28 -4.28
C PRO A 184 -25.27 15.80 -4.84
N ALA A 185 -26.11 16.70 -5.37
CA ALA A 185 -27.41 16.35 -5.95
C ALA A 185 -27.25 15.50 -7.23
N ASP A 186 -26.18 15.73 -7.99
CA ASP A 186 -25.91 14.97 -9.22
C ASP A 186 -25.57 13.50 -8.93
N LEU A 187 -25.17 13.18 -7.70
CA LEU A 187 -24.82 11.81 -7.30
C LEU A 187 -26.06 10.95 -7.00
N ASN A 188 -27.22 11.58 -6.85
CA ASN A 188 -28.42 10.89 -6.39
C ASN A 188 -28.90 9.83 -7.40
N GLY A 189 -29.00 8.59 -6.95
CA GLY A 189 -29.44 7.46 -7.75
C GLY A 189 -28.39 6.87 -8.71
N PHE A 190 -27.17 7.43 -8.80
CA PHE A 190 -26.10 6.78 -9.57
C PHE A 190 -25.85 5.36 -9.04
N LYS A 191 -25.79 4.41 -9.95
CA LYS A 191 -25.34 3.04 -9.65
C LYS A 191 -23.83 3.03 -9.67
N TYR A 192 -23.24 3.00 -8.50
CA TYR A 192 -21.81 3.21 -8.34
C TYR A 192 -21.13 1.98 -7.72
N ARG A 193 -19.95 1.61 -8.27
CA ARG A 193 -19.13 0.56 -7.69
C ARG A 193 -18.07 1.17 -6.77
N THR A 194 -18.05 0.68 -5.55
CA THR A 194 -16.93 0.86 -4.59
C THR A 194 -16.87 -0.34 -3.65
N VAL A 195 -15.99 -0.29 -2.63
CA VAL A 195 -15.81 -1.34 -1.64
C VAL A 195 -15.69 -0.78 -0.22
N GLY A 196 -15.92 -1.62 0.79
CA GLY A 196 -15.69 -1.27 2.19
C GLY A 196 -16.61 -0.16 2.72
N LEU A 197 -16.09 0.61 3.68
CA LEU A 197 -16.83 1.73 4.30
C LEU A 197 -17.15 2.88 3.31
N ALA A 198 -16.45 2.97 2.20
CA ALA A 198 -16.79 3.91 1.14
C ALA A 198 -18.18 3.61 0.55
N ALA A 199 -18.63 2.35 0.59
CA ALA A 199 -19.98 1.98 0.20
C ALA A 199 -21.03 2.62 1.14
N ASP A 200 -20.83 2.53 2.45
CA ASP A 200 -21.72 3.16 3.43
C ASP A 200 -21.75 4.70 3.24
N LEU A 201 -20.57 5.32 3.01
CA LEU A 201 -20.44 6.74 2.78
C LEU A 201 -21.22 7.20 1.55
N LEU A 202 -21.02 6.55 0.41
CA LEU A 202 -21.66 6.97 -0.84
C LEU A 202 -23.16 6.63 -0.88
N GLN A 203 -23.58 5.56 -0.19
CA GLN A 203 -25.01 5.31 0.06
C GLN A 203 -25.65 6.43 0.89
N ASN A 204 -24.94 6.92 1.92
CA ASN A 204 -25.42 8.08 2.71
C ASN A 204 -25.55 9.36 1.86
N MET A 205 -24.73 9.46 0.79
CA MET A 205 -24.81 10.57 -0.19
C MET A 205 -25.85 10.35 -1.30
N GLY A 206 -26.65 9.27 -1.22
CA GLY A 206 -27.77 9.01 -2.14
C GLY A 206 -27.42 8.14 -3.34
N MET A 207 -26.23 7.56 -3.43
CA MET A 207 -25.86 6.61 -4.52
C MET A 207 -26.42 5.20 -4.27
N ALA A 208 -26.68 4.48 -5.35
CA ALA A 208 -26.99 3.05 -5.32
C ALA A 208 -25.69 2.26 -5.49
N VAL A 209 -25.12 1.75 -4.39
CA VAL A 209 -23.77 1.17 -4.40
C VAL A 209 -23.80 -0.35 -4.58
N ALA A 210 -22.92 -0.85 -5.46
CA ALA A 210 -22.58 -2.25 -5.63
C ALA A 210 -21.10 -2.50 -5.26
N GLN A 211 -20.81 -3.58 -4.54
CA GLN A 211 -19.44 -4.00 -4.23
C GLN A 211 -19.05 -5.14 -5.18
N LEU A 212 -18.08 -4.90 -6.05
CA LEU A 212 -17.58 -5.84 -7.05
C LEU A 212 -16.05 -5.86 -7.05
N PRO A 213 -15.41 -7.02 -7.28
CA PRO A 213 -13.95 -7.07 -7.49
C PRO A 213 -13.56 -6.34 -8.79
N GLY A 214 -12.29 -5.87 -8.85
CA GLY A 214 -11.80 -5.04 -9.95
C GLY A 214 -12.04 -5.63 -11.34
N GLY A 215 -11.82 -6.92 -11.53
CA GLY A 215 -12.03 -7.60 -12.83
C GLY A 215 -13.48 -7.65 -13.32
N GLU A 216 -14.47 -7.30 -12.48
CA GLU A 216 -15.88 -7.29 -12.84
C GLU A 216 -16.42 -5.89 -13.20
N ILE A 217 -15.63 -4.84 -13.01
CA ILE A 217 -16.05 -3.43 -13.18
C ILE A 217 -16.45 -3.13 -14.61
N VAL A 218 -15.55 -3.34 -15.59
CA VAL A 218 -15.83 -3.03 -17.00
C VAL A 218 -17.02 -3.84 -17.54
N PRO A 219 -17.07 -5.17 -17.32
CA PRO A 219 -18.27 -5.93 -17.68
C PRO A 219 -19.57 -5.42 -17.05
N ALA A 220 -19.53 -4.91 -15.80
CA ALA A 220 -20.71 -4.35 -15.15
C ALA A 220 -21.13 -2.99 -15.75
N MET A 221 -20.15 -2.14 -16.13
CA MET A 221 -20.40 -0.90 -16.86
C MET A 221 -21.02 -1.12 -18.24
N GLU A 222 -20.50 -2.08 -19.00
CA GLU A 222 -21.01 -2.44 -20.33
C GLU A 222 -22.45 -2.93 -20.28
N ARG A 223 -22.78 -3.76 -19.27
CA ARG A 223 -24.14 -4.29 -19.08
C ARG A 223 -25.11 -3.29 -18.43
N GLY A 224 -24.65 -2.09 -18.03
CA GLY A 224 -25.47 -1.10 -17.33
C GLY A 224 -25.89 -1.51 -15.91
N VAL A 225 -25.16 -2.45 -15.30
CA VAL A 225 -25.33 -2.83 -13.88
C VAL A 225 -24.88 -1.68 -12.98
N ILE A 226 -23.81 -0.98 -13.40
CA ILE A 226 -23.32 0.25 -12.78
C ILE A 226 -23.15 1.36 -13.83
N ASP A 227 -23.19 2.61 -13.40
CA ASP A 227 -23.07 3.81 -14.24
C ASP A 227 -21.79 4.59 -13.95
N ALA A 228 -21.16 4.31 -12.82
CA ALA A 228 -19.92 4.92 -12.37
C ALA A 228 -19.15 3.96 -11.44
N PHE A 229 -17.86 4.19 -11.29
CA PHE A 229 -17.01 3.37 -10.43
C PHE A 229 -15.74 4.11 -10.02
N GLU A 230 -15.14 3.69 -8.93
CA GLU A 230 -13.72 3.83 -8.62
C GLU A 230 -13.05 2.46 -8.65
N PHE A 231 -11.73 2.45 -8.84
CA PHE A 231 -10.93 1.27 -8.53
C PHE A 231 -9.72 1.66 -7.71
N ASN A 232 -8.75 2.43 -8.26
CA ASN A 232 -7.65 2.90 -7.41
C ASN A 232 -6.82 4.06 -8.03
N ASN A 233 -6.38 3.94 -9.28
CA ASN A 233 -5.37 4.81 -9.84
C ASN A 233 -5.38 4.82 -11.38
N PRO A 234 -4.77 5.84 -12.02
CA PRO A 234 -4.77 5.95 -13.49
C PRO A 234 -4.18 4.74 -14.23
N THR A 235 -3.17 4.07 -13.64
CA THR A 235 -2.50 2.94 -14.30
C THR A 235 -3.35 1.69 -14.29
N SER A 236 -3.89 1.29 -13.13
CA SER A 236 -4.83 0.18 -13.04
C SER A 236 -6.05 0.42 -13.92
N ASP A 237 -6.66 1.60 -13.77
CA ASP A 237 -7.88 1.99 -14.47
C ASP A 237 -7.68 1.94 -16.00
N ARG A 238 -6.55 2.43 -16.48
CA ARG A 238 -6.18 2.38 -17.89
C ARG A 238 -5.98 0.93 -18.37
N ARG A 239 -5.27 0.11 -17.58
CA ARG A 239 -4.94 -1.28 -17.97
C ARG A 239 -6.16 -2.18 -18.12
N PHE A 240 -7.24 -1.94 -17.38
CA PHE A 240 -8.48 -2.71 -17.56
C PHE A 240 -9.51 -2.04 -18.48
N GLY A 241 -9.17 -0.91 -19.11
CA GLY A 241 -10.03 -0.30 -20.14
C GLY A 241 -11.11 0.63 -19.59
N ALA A 242 -10.87 1.32 -18.46
CA ALA A 242 -11.83 2.27 -17.88
C ALA A 242 -12.28 3.35 -18.88
N ALA A 243 -11.35 3.83 -19.70
CA ALA A 243 -11.60 4.84 -20.71
C ALA A 243 -12.56 4.36 -21.83
N ASP A 244 -12.75 3.06 -22.03
CA ASP A 244 -13.68 2.54 -23.04
C ASP A 244 -15.15 2.63 -22.59
N VAL A 245 -15.38 2.67 -21.27
CA VAL A 245 -16.73 2.63 -20.70
C VAL A 245 -17.17 3.95 -20.03
N ALA A 246 -16.23 4.86 -19.71
CA ALA A 246 -16.51 6.19 -19.18
C ALA A 246 -15.42 7.19 -19.60
N LYS A 247 -15.76 8.48 -19.68
CA LYS A 247 -14.83 9.53 -20.13
C LYS A 247 -14.59 10.64 -19.12
N ASN A 248 -15.38 10.72 -18.06
CA ASN A 248 -15.22 11.73 -17.02
C ASN A 248 -14.50 11.10 -15.82
N TYR A 249 -13.26 11.51 -15.55
CA TYR A 249 -12.42 10.97 -14.49
C TYR A 249 -12.17 12.03 -13.43
N TYR A 250 -12.69 11.77 -12.22
CA TYR A 250 -12.64 12.72 -11.10
C TYR A 250 -11.54 12.35 -10.11
N LEU A 251 -10.57 13.24 -9.98
CA LEU A 251 -9.49 13.12 -9.00
C LEU A 251 -9.84 13.84 -7.70
N SER A 252 -9.21 13.44 -6.61
CA SER A 252 -9.40 13.97 -5.25
C SER A 252 -10.73 13.56 -4.63
N SER A 253 -10.67 12.79 -3.56
CA SER A 253 -11.86 12.33 -2.86
C SER A 253 -11.51 11.94 -1.42
N TYR A 254 -12.49 12.08 -0.51
CA TYR A 254 -12.37 11.62 0.87
C TYR A 254 -13.03 10.26 1.11
N HIS A 255 -13.59 9.61 0.08
CA HIS A 255 -14.22 8.28 0.26
C HIS A 255 -13.19 7.21 0.57
N GLN A 256 -12.01 7.29 -0.05
CA GLN A 256 -10.82 6.48 0.22
C GLN A 256 -9.58 7.39 0.08
N ALA A 257 -9.39 8.27 1.07
CA ALA A 257 -8.32 9.26 1.05
C ALA A 257 -6.93 8.67 1.33
N SER A 258 -6.87 7.45 1.80
CA SER A 258 -5.66 6.62 1.84
C SER A 258 -6.05 5.18 1.58
N GLU A 259 -5.11 4.39 1.11
CA GLU A 259 -5.22 2.94 1.08
C GLU A 259 -3.87 2.32 1.40
N SER A 260 -3.89 1.20 2.11
CA SER A 260 -2.72 0.37 2.36
C SER A 260 -3.09 -1.07 2.10
N PHE A 261 -2.22 -1.76 1.39
CA PHE A 261 -2.34 -3.20 1.17
C PHE A 261 -1.58 -3.96 2.23
N GLU A 262 -1.63 -5.26 2.14
CA GLU A 262 -0.97 -6.13 3.10
C GLU A 262 -0.44 -7.39 2.43
N ILE A 263 0.57 -7.98 3.06
CA ILE A 263 0.92 -9.37 2.86
C ILE A 263 0.44 -10.13 4.09
N ILE A 264 -0.46 -11.07 3.86
CA ILE A 264 -0.95 -12.00 4.90
C ILE A 264 -0.32 -13.37 4.69
N PHE A 265 -0.02 -14.06 5.78
CA PHE A 265 0.47 -15.43 5.81
C PHE A 265 -0.45 -16.29 6.65
N ASN A 266 -0.62 -17.55 6.28
CA ASN A 266 -1.12 -18.55 7.21
C ASN A 266 -0.18 -18.55 8.43
N LYS A 267 -0.75 -18.44 9.63
CA LYS A 267 0.03 -18.26 10.86
C LYS A 267 0.91 -19.45 11.16
N ASP A 268 0.38 -20.68 11.02
CA ASP A 268 1.13 -21.90 11.30
C ASP A 268 2.31 -22.01 10.32
N PHE A 269 2.09 -21.74 9.02
CA PHE A 269 3.15 -21.69 8.02
C PHE A 269 4.24 -20.67 8.38
N PHE A 270 3.84 -19.45 8.80
CA PHE A 270 4.77 -18.38 9.12
C PHE A 270 5.60 -18.70 10.38
N GLU A 271 4.96 -19.23 11.43
CA GLU A 271 5.61 -19.59 12.70
C GLU A 271 6.56 -20.79 12.57
N ASP A 272 6.36 -21.68 11.60
CA ASP A 272 7.26 -22.80 11.30
C ASP A 272 8.57 -22.40 10.59
N LEU A 273 8.65 -21.15 10.09
CA LEU A 273 9.87 -20.66 9.45
C LEU A 273 10.94 -20.27 10.47
N ASP A 274 12.21 -20.39 10.06
CA ASP A 274 13.32 -19.87 10.84
C ASP A 274 13.16 -18.34 11.10
N PRO A 275 13.54 -17.82 12.29
CA PRO A 275 13.32 -16.43 12.65
C PRO A 275 13.92 -15.41 11.69
N ASP A 276 15.02 -15.72 11.02
CA ASP A 276 15.63 -14.86 10.00
C ASP A 276 14.81 -14.81 8.71
N LEU A 277 14.15 -15.91 8.33
CA LEU A 277 13.22 -15.95 7.19
C LEU A 277 11.93 -15.20 7.50
N GLN A 278 11.38 -15.34 8.71
CA GLN A 278 10.25 -14.52 9.17
C GLN A 278 10.58 -13.02 9.11
N ALA A 279 11.79 -12.63 9.54
CA ALA A 279 12.26 -11.25 9.47
C ALA A 279 12.37 -10.75 8.02
N ILE A 280 12.86 -11.58 7.09
CA ILE A 280 12.93 -11.24 5.66
C ILE A 280 11.52 -11.02 5.08
N LEU A 281 10.55 -11.89 5.38
CA LEU A 281 9.17 -11.73 4.93
C LEU A 281 8.56 -10.43 5.46
N LYS A 282 8.73 -10.14 6.74
CA LYS A 282 8.22 -8.93 7.39
C LYS A 282 8.85 -7.66 6.80
N TYR A 283 10.17 -7.54 6.84
CA TYR A 283 10.87 -6.32 6.39
C TYR A 283 10.91 -6.19 4.87
N GLY A 284 10.68 -7.30 4.15
CA GLY A 284 10.45 -7.31 2.72
C GLY A 284 9.25 -6.45 2.32
N VAL A 285 8.19 -6.40 3.15
CA VAL A 285 7.02 -5.53 2.93
C VAL A 285 7.42 -4.06 2.99
N GLU A 286 8.22 -3.65 3.98
CA GLU A 286 8.68 -2.26 4.10
C GLU A 286 9.57 -1.86 2.91
N ALA A 287 10.50 -2.74 2.51
CA ALA A 287 11.37 -2.51 1.36
C ALA A 287 10.60 -2.43 0.04
N ALA A 288 9.63 -3.30 -0.19
CA ALA A 288 8.77 -3.28 -1.36
C ALA A 288 7.86 -2.04 -1.37
N SER A 289 7.33 -1.62 -0.21
CA SER A 289 6.47 -0.43 -0.09
C SER A 289 7.16 0.83 -0.60
N THR A 290 8.43 1.05 -0.24
CA THR A 290 9.20 2.20 -0.73
C THR A 290 9.36 2.17 -2.24
N ALA A 291 9.71 1.01 -2.81
CA ALA A 291 9.87 0.86 -4.26
C ALA A 291 8.55 1.05 -5.01
N ASN A 292 7.46 0.51 -4.46
CA ASN A 292 6.13 0.63 -5.07
C ASN A 292 5.61 2.07 -5.04
N THR A 293 5.93 2.85 -4.00
CA THR A 293 5.62 4.29 -3.99
C THR A 293 6.30 5.03 -5.15
N MET A 294 7.57 4.72 -5.44
CA MET A 294 8.29 5.33 -6.58
C MET A 294 7.71 4.88 -7.93
N LEU A 295 7.38 3.60 -8.06
CA LEU A 295 6.69 3.04 -9.23
C LEU A 295 5.35 3.74 -9.47
N ALA A 296 4.55 3.89 -8.42
CA ALA A 296 3.24 4.53 -8.48
C ALA A 296 3.34 5.98 -8.96
N LEU A 297 4.25 6.78 -8.39
CA LEU A 297 4.45 8.18 -8.81
C LEU A 297 4.78 8.30 -10.31
N ASP A 298 5.66 7.44 -10.82
CA ASP A 298 6.06 7.45 -12.22
C ASP A 298 4.92 6.95 -13.13
N GLN A 299 4.40 5.75 -12.90
CA GLN A 299 3.40 5.15 -13.78
C GLN A 299 2.07 5.92 -13.75
N TYR A 300 1.57 6.30 -12.56
CA TYR A 300 0.29 7.00 -12.45
C TYR A 300 0.32 8.36 -13.16
N SER A 301 1.44 9.11 -13.04
CA SER A 301 1.57 10.40 -13.72
C SER A 301 1.66 10.27 -15.24
N ARG A 302 2.36 9.26 -15.76
CA ARG A 302 2.41 8.98 -17.19
C ARG A 302 1.05 8.56 -17.74
N ASP A 303 0.40 7.60 -17.08
CA ASP A 303 -0.87 7.07 -17.55
C ASP A 303 -2.00 8.10 -17.45
N LEU A 304 -2.00 8.97 -16.42
CA LEU A 304 -2.92 10.10 -16.36
C LEU A 304 -2.74 11.03 -17.58
N SER A 305 -1.50 11.30 -17.96
CA SER A 305 -1.20 12.14 -19.14
C SER A 305 -1.66 11.47 -20.43
N GLU A 306 -1.46 10.16 -20.57
CA GLU A 306 -1.92 9.37 -21.72
C GLU A 306 -3.46 9.33 -21.83
N LEU A 307 -4.15 9.11 -20.75
CA LEU A 307 -5.62 9.14 -20.69
C LEU A 307 -6.18 10.47 -21.23
N GLN A 308 -5.57 11.60 -20.83
CA GLN A 308 -5.98 12.92 -21.29
C GLN A 308 -5.61 13.19 -22.75
N ALA A 309 -4.39 12.84 -23.15
CA ALA A 309 -3.85 13.22 -24.46
C ALA A 309 -4.37 12.33 -25.61
N ASN A 310 -4.51 11.02 -25.36
CA ASN A 310 -4.67 10.01 -26.40
C ASN A 310 -5.95 9.20 -26.30
N GLU A 311 -6.63 9.17 -25.12
CA GLU A 311 -7.81 8.32 -24.92
C GLU A 311 -9.11 9.15 -24.73
N GLY A 312 -9.04 10.47 -24.91
CA GLY A 312 -10.21 11.35 -24.89
C GLY A 312 -10.87 11.47 -23.51
N VAL A 313 -10.11 11.27 -22.44
CA VAL A 313 -10.60 11.38 -21.07
C VAL A 313 -10.55 12.82 -20.59
N THR A 314 -11.67 13.31 -20.06
CA THR A 314 -11.73 14.59 -19.38
C THR A 314 -11.43 14.36 -17.89
N VAL A 315 -10.30 14.91 -17.43
CA VAL A 315 -9.90 14.83 -16.02
C VAL A 315 -10.44 16.02 -15.27
N HIS A 316 -11.19 15.75 -14.22
CA HIS A 316 -11.79 16.74 -13.33
C HIS A 316 -11.16 16.66 -11.94
N ARG A 317 -11.17 17.78 -11.22
CA ARG A 317 -11.03 17.74 -9.77
C ARG A 317 -12.41 17.72 -9.15
N THR A 318 -12.66 16.82 -8.21
CA THR A 318 -13.93 16.76 -7.48
C THR A 318 -14.25 18.10 -6.83
N SER A 319 -15.49 18.56 -7.00
CA SER A 319 -15.93 19.86 -6.50
C SER A 319 -15.83 19.97 -4.97
N LYS A 320 -15.62 21.20 -4.48
CA LYS A 320 -15.59 21.47 -3.04
C LYS A 320 -16.89 21.10 -2.34
N GLU A 321 -18.01 21.17 -3.04
CA GLU A 321 -19.33 20.83 -2.51
C GLU A 321 -19.46 19.31 -2.31
N ILE A 322 -19.03 18.49 -3.28
CA ILE A 322 -19.00 17.03 -3.15
C ILE A 322 -18.03 16.63 -2.03
N LEU A 323 -16.83 17.21 -2.00
CA LEU A 323 -15.85 16.93 -0.93
C LEU A 323 -16.39 17.27 0.47
N ALA A 324 -17.05 18.42 0.62
CA ALA A 324 -17.70 18.78 1.88
C ALA A 324 -18.86 17.83 2.22
N GLY A 325 -19.59 17.34 1.22
CA GLY A 325 -20.62 16.32 1.38
C GLY A 325 -20.06 15.00 1.89
N GLN A 326 -18.91 14.56 1.36
CA GLN A 326 -18.21 13.35 1.81
C GLN A 326 -17.77 13.45 3.27
N LEU A 327 -17.23 14.58 3.72
CA LEU A 327 -16.85 14.77 5.12
C LEU A 327 -18.07 14.70 6.06
N LYS A 328 -19.20 15.32 5.68
CA LYS A 328 -20.45 15.21 6.45
C LYS A 328 -20.99 13.79 6.48
N ALA A 329 -20.87 13.06 5.37
CA ALA A 329 -21.25 11.65 5.34
C ALA A 329 -20.35 10.80 6.26
N TRP A 330 -19.05 11.09 6.29
CA TRP A 330 -18.13 10.46 7.25
C TRP A 330 -18.52 10.73 8.71
N ASP A 331 -18.95 11.96 9.05
CA ASP A 331 -19.42 12.26 10.42
C ASP A 331 -20.57 11.33 10.83
N VAL A 332 -21.51 11.07 9.91
CA VAL A 332 -22.65 10.15 10.16
C VAL A 332 -22.16 8.70 10.31
N ILE A 333 -21.28 8.25 9.41
CA ILE A 333 -20.78 6.87 9.43
C ILE A 333 -19.92 6.62 10.68
N VAL A 334 -19.02 7.54 11.03
CA VAL A 334 -18.19 7.43 12.23
C VAL A 334 -19.06 7.33 13.50
N ALA A 335 -20.08 8.17 13.63
CA ALA A 335 -21.00 8.12 14.78
C ALA A 335 -21.73 6.77 14.88
N GLU A 336 -22.02 6.11 13.77
CA GLU A 336 -22.61 4.76 13.77
C GLU A 336 -21.58 3.69 14.15
N LEU A 337 -20.37 3.77 13.59
CA LEU A 337 -19.27 2.83 13.87
C LEU A 337 -18.83 2.87 15.34
N GLU A 338 -18.84 4.05 15.96
CA GLU A 338 -18.46 4.25 17.37
C GLU A 338 -19.42 3.58 18.38
N LYS A 339 -20.55 3.04 17.93
CA LYS A 339 -21.41 2.20 18.77
C LYS A 339 -20.80 0.84 19.06
N ASP A 340 -19.92 0.35 18.21
CA ASP A 340 -19.10 -0.83 18.45
C ASP A 340 -17.86 -0.46 19.26
N PRO A 341 -17.59 -1.10 20.41
CA PRO A 341 -16.48 -0.75 21.30
C PRO A 341 -15.09 -0.88 20.63
N PHE A 342 -14.90 -1.88 19.75
CA PHE A 342 -13.63 -2.08 19.07
C PHE A 342 -13.42 -1.02 17.97
N MET A 343 -14.46 -0.75 17.17
CA MET A 343 -14.42 0.30 16.17
C MET A 343 -14.16 1.67 16.81
N LYS A 344 -14.85 1.98 17.91
CA LYS A 344 -14.60 3.21 18.67
C LYS A 344 -13.16 3.31 19.14
N LYS A 345 -12.62 2.27 19.75
CA LYS A 345 -11.24 2.20 20.21
C LYS A 345 -10.26 2.47 19.06
N THR A 346 -10.50 1.88 17.89
CA THR A 346 -9.66 2.05 16.69
C THR A 346 -9.75 3.47 16.15
N LEU A 347 -10.96 4.01 15.99
CA LEU A 347 -11.20 5.38 15.51
C LEU A 347 -10.61 6.44 16.46
N ASP A 348 -10.74 6.27 17.77
CA ASP A 348 -10.14 7.17 18.76
C ASP A 348 -8.60 7.17 18.68
N SER A 349 -7.99 5.99 18.48
CA SER A 349 -6.54 5.85 18.29
C SER A 349 -6.08 6.54 17.00
N GLN A 350 -6.78 6.34 15.88
CA GLN A 350 -6.49 7.02 14.61
C GLN A 350 -6.62 8.54 14.72
N ARG A 351 -7.72 9.01 15.33
CA ARG A 351 -7.99 10.44 15.51
C ARG A 351 -6.90 11.12 16.33
N ALA A 352 -6.53 10.54 17.47
CA ALA A 352 -5.46 11.08 18.33
C ALA A 352 -4.09 11.10 17.62
N TRP A 353 -3.80 10.10 16.80
CA TRP A 353 -2.59 10.08 15.99
C TRP A 353 -2.58 11.19 14.95
N VAL A 354 -3.67 11.29 14.15
CA VAL A 354 -3.75 12.25 13.04
C VAL A 354 -3.83 13.68 13.55
N GLU A 355 -4.51 13.96 14.69
CA GLU A 355 -4.52 15.29 15.31
C GLU A 355 -3.10 15.81 15.54
N ARG A 356 -2.19 14.97 16.01
CA ARG A 356 -0.79 15.34 16.29
C ARG A 356 0.08 15.30 15.03
N VAL A 357 0.04 14.20 14.28
CA VAL A 357 0.96 13.98 13.15
C VAL A 357 0.52 14.77 11.94
N GLY A 358 -0.78 14.77 11.63
CA GLY A 358 -1.33 15.57 10.53
C GLY A 358 -1.12 17.07 10.75
N PHE A 359 -1.26 17.57 11.99
CA PHE A 359 -0.90 18.94 12.31
C PHE A 359 0.57 19.24 11.94
N PHE A 360 1.50 18.36 12.31
CA PHE A 360 2.91 18.52 11.97
C PHE A 360 3.15 18.50 10.47
N GLU A 361 2.54 17.56 9.75
CA GLU A 361 2.67 17.44 8.29
C GLU A 361 2.15 18.68 7.56
N ILE A 362 1.01 19.22 7.99
CA ILE A 362 0.42 20.42 7.39
C ILE A 362 1.26 21.67 7.70
N MET A 363 1.67 21.84 8.94
CA MET A 363 2.44 23.03 9.36
C MET A 363 3.89 23.00 8.91
N GLY A 364 4.49 21.80 8.83
CA GLY A 364 5.88 21.59 8.39
C GLY A 364 6.03 21.42 6.89
N GLY A 365 4.92 21.16 6.18
CA GLY A 365 4.93 20.93 4.74
C GLY A 365 5.11 22.21 3.93
N THR A 366 5.78 22.09 2.78
CA THR A 366 5.86 23.18 1.80
C THR A 366 4.54 23.34 1.05
N ASP A 367 4.15 24.57 0.72
CA ASP A 367 3.03 24.82 -0.19
C ASP A 367 3.39 24.42 -1.63
N LEU A 368 3.12 23.15 -1.93
CA LEU A 368 3.40 22.57 -3.24
C LEU A 368 2.60 23.22 -4.36
N VAL A 369 1.37 23.68 -4.10
CA VAL A 369 0.50 24.31 -5.10
C VAL A 369 1.10 25.63 -5.55
N THR A 370 1.50 26.49 -4.61
CA THR A 370 2.16 27.76 -4.92
C THR A 370 3.46 27.55 -5.69
N ALA A 371 4.31 26.62 -5.23
CA ALA A 371 5.58 26.31 -5.92
C ALA A 371 5.36 25.76 -7.33
N TYR A 372 4.44 24.82 -7.51
CA TYR A 372 4.12 24.24 -8.82
C TYR A 372 3.62 25.33 -9.80
N ASN A 373 2.69 26.18 -9.38
CA ASN A 373 2.17 27.26 -10.22
C ASN A 373 3.24 28.31 -10.59
N HIS A 374 4.23 28.54 -9.72
CA HIS A 374 5.37 29.42 -10.03
C HIS A 374 6.22 28.87 -11.18
N TYR A 375 6.56 27.59 -11.16
CA TYR A 375 7.41 26.98 -12.18
C TYR A 375 6.65 26.53 -13.43
N PHE A 376 5.37 26.23 -13.32
CA PHE A 376 4.53 25.71 -14.41
C PHE A 376 3.21 26.48 -14.52
N PRO A 377 3.28 27.81 -14.86
CA PRO A 377 2.10 28.67 -14.86
C PRO A 377 1.05 28.17 -15.87
N GLY A 378 -0.22 28.16 -15.43
CA GLY A 378 -1.36 27.76 -16.25
C GLY A 378 -1.55 26.24 -16.47
N LYS A 379 -0.67 25.40 -15.89
CA LYS A 379 -0.81 23.94 -15.98
C LYS A 379 -1.82 23.39 -14.98
N LEU A 380 -1.90 23.99 -13.80
CA LEU A 380 -2.80 23.55 -12.74
C LEU A 380 -4.04 24.45 -12.70
N LYS A 381 -5.21 23.85 -12.97
CA LYS A 381 -6.52 24.51 -12.87
C LYS A 381 -7.22 23.90 -11.64
N LEU A 382 -7.34 24.66 -10.55
CA LEU A 382 -7.96 24.25 -9.27
C LEU A 382 -9.27 25.01 -9.04
#